data_358b2c589802a7f227b3d935d02668d1
#
_entry.id   358b2c589802a7f227b3d935d02668d1
#
_cell.length_a   1.000
_cell.length_b   1.000
_cell.length_c   1.000
_cell.angle_alpha   90.00
_cell.angle_beta   90.00
_cell.angle_gamma   90.00
#
_symmetry.space_group_name_H-M   'P 1'
#
loop_
_entity.id
_entity.type
_entity.pdbx_description
1 polymer ?
#
loop_
_entity_poly.entity_id
_entity_poly.type
_entity_poly.pdbx_seq_one_letter_code
_entity_poly.pdbx_strand_id
1 'polypeptide(L)'
;VGNSIHIDTSRHMNALLEVNEKEHWARVQPGVVLDELNALLKPTGLMFAPDVAPSNRANVGGMIGNNSCGAHSVIYGKTIDHVLELKVVLSDGTQTTFGPTHDGEYADKVNAAGIEGQIYQEVRRIADENRDEIEQRFPNILRRVGGYNLDEFVNEGPFDLCKMAVGSEGTLVGVTEAKVNLVPVPTMTGLDVVHFSDLIEAMEATIEILKTAWSEDLSVADQ
;
A
#
# COMPACT_ATOMS: atom_id res chain seq x y z
N VAL A 1 -15.24 -15.51 2.00
CA VAL A 1 -16.22 -16.57 1.78
C VAL A 1 -17.40 -16.29 2.71
N GLY A 2 -18.59 -16.10 2.16
CA GLY A 2 -19.80 -15.73 2.87
C GLY A 2 -20.80 -15.10 1.90
N ASN A 3 -21.79 -14.36 2.40
CA ASN A 3 -22.70 -13.57 1.56
C ASN A 3 -21.98 -12.32 1.04
N SER A 4 -21.25 -12.45 -0.08
CA SER A 4 -20.48 -11.37 -0.69
C SER A 4 -20.65 -11.34 -2.20
N ILE A 5 -20.41 -10.17 -2.81
CA ILE A 5 -20.35 -10.00 -4.25
C ILE A 5 -18.86 -10.16 -4.65
N HIS A 6 -18.59 -11.10 -5.54
CA HIS A 6 -17.26 -11.29 -6.11
C HIS A 6 -17.16 -10.54 -7.43
N ILE A 7 -16.23 -9.56 -7.52
CA ILE A 7 -15.99 -8.78 -8.71
C ILE A 7 -14.62 -9.20 -9.28
N ASP A 8 -14.65 -9.86 -10.44
CA ASP A 8 -13.43 -10.20 -11.18
C ASP A 8 -13.03 -9.04 -12.08
N THR A 9 -11.94 -8.38 -11.72
CA THR A 9 -11.39 -7.24 -12.47
C THR A 9 -10.40 -7.65 -13.57
N SER A 10 -9.96 -8.91 -13.57
CA SER A 10 -8.87 -9.38 -14.44
C SER A 10 -9.18 -9.32 -15.95
N ARG A 11 -10.45 -9.37 -16.34
CA ARG A 11 -10.85 -9.44 -17.75
C ARG A 11 -11.03 -8.10 -18.44
N HIS A 12 -11.46 -7.07 -17.69
CA HIS A 12 -11.90 -5.81 -18.30
C HIS A 12 -11.31 -4.57 -17.63
N MET A 13 -10.58 -4.73 -16.53
CA MET A 13 -9.95 -3.65 -15.77
C MET A 13 -8.48 -3.99 -15.47
N ASN A 14 -7.71 -4.31 -16.51
CA ASN A 14 -6.34 -4.82 -16.40
C ASN A 14 -5.33 -4.01 -17.23
N ALA A 15 -5.57 -2.72 -17.41
CA ALA A 15 -4.70 -1.85 -18.18
C ALA A 15 -3.72 -1.07 -17.31
N LEU A 16 -2.48 -0.93 -17.79
CA LEU A 16 -1.57 0.14 -17.40
C LEU A 16 -1.99 1.40 -18.17
N LEU A 17 -2.47 2.42 -17.47
CA LEU A 17 -3.11 3.60 -18.05
C LEU A 17 -2.10 4.71 -18.35
N GLU A 18 -1.15 4.92 -17.43
CA GLU A 18 -0.18 6.01 -17.51
C GLU A 18 1.08 5.65 -16.72
N VAL A 19 2.24 6.14 -17.19
CA VAL A 19 3.52 6.06 -16.47
C VAL A 19 4.17 7.44 -16.48
N ASN A 20 4.56 7.93 -15.31
CA ASN A 20 5.39 9.13 -15.19
C ASN A 20 6.78 8.72 -14.68
N GLU A 21 7.72 8.64 -15.61
CA GLU A 21 9.10 8.24 -15.33
C GLU A 21 9.86 9.27 -14.48
N LYS A 22 9.49 10.55 -14.56
CA LYS A 22 10.16 11.61 -13.81
C LYS A 22 9.77 11.67 -12.35
N GLU A 23 8.51 11.39 -12.07
CA GLU A 23 7.94 11.42 -10.73
C GLU A 23 7.80 10.01 -10.15
N HIS A 24 8.26 8.99 -10.88
CA HIS A 24 8.27 7.59 -10.48
C HIS A 24 6.90 7.07 -10.01
N TRP A 25 5.85 7.23 -10.84
CA TRP A 25 4.56 6.65 -10.55
C TRP A 25 3.89 6.06 -11.80
N ALA A 26 2.96 5.15 -11.57
CA ALA A 26 2.08 4.61 -12.61
C ALA A 26 0.62 4.69 -12.16
N ARG A 27 -0.29 4.85 -13.14
CA ARG A 27 -1.73 4.69 -12.95
C ARG A 27 -2.16 3.38 -13.60
N VAL A 28 -2.78 2.53 -12.80
CA VAL A 28 -3.14 1.16 -13.20
C VAL A 28 -4.58 0.83 -12.83
N GLN A 29 -5.17 -0.09 -13.56
CA GLN A 29 -6.44 -0.70 -13.18
C GLN A 29 -6.24 -1.88 -12.23
N PRO A 30 -7.21 -2.22 -11.38
CA PRO A 30 -7.03 -3.17 -10.28
C PRO A 30 -6.76 -4.62 -10.74
N GLY A 31 -7.13 -4.99 -11.96
CA GLY A 31 -6.94 -6.33 -12.51
C GLY A 31 -5.57 -6.59 -13.12
N VAL A 32 -4.68 -5.58 -13.18
CA VAL A 32 -3.31 -5.79 -13.69
C VAL A 32 -2.55 -6.72 -12.74
N VAL A 33 -1.92 -7.74 -13.28
CA VAL A 33 -1.09 -8.70 -12.53
C VAL A 33 0.29 -8.11 -12.28
N LEU A 34 0.86 -8.34 -11.10
CA LEU A 34 2.14 -7.76 -10.67
C LEU A 34 3.28 -8.03 -11.67
N ASP A 35 3.47 -9.28 -12.08
CA ASP A 35 4.52 -9.63 -13.06
C ASP A 35 4.29 -8.97 -14.42
N GLU A 36 3.04 -8.84 -14.85
CA GLU A 36 2.67 -8.17 -16.10
C GLU A 36 2.95 -6.66 -16.00
N LEU A 37 2.59 -6.03 -14.86
CA LEU A 37 2.90 -4.63 -14.60
C LEU A 37 4.42 -4.38 -14.68
N ASN A 38 5.21 -5.16 -13.95
CA ASN A 38 6.65 -5.00 -13.93
C ASN A 38 7.31 -5.31 -15.29
N ALA A 39 6.73 -6.23 -16.07
CA ALA A 39 7.16 -6.45 -17.45
C ALA A 39 6.89 -5.24 -18.35
N LEU A 40 5.73 -4.58 -18.21
CA LEU A 40 5.39 -3.36 -18.94
C LEU A 40 6.27 -2.17 -18.53
N LEU A 41 6.62 -2.07 -17.25
CA LEU A 41 7.48 -1.01 -16.70
C LEU A 41 8.97 -1.19 -17.02
N LYS A 42 9.40 -2.40 -17.38
CA LYS A 42 10.82 -2.73 -17.62
C LYS A 42 11.57 -1.73 -18.53
N PRO A 43 11.00 -1.20 -19.64
CA PRO A 43 11.70 -0.23 -20.48
C PRO A 43 12.03 1.08 -19.79
N THR A 44 11.33 1.44 -18.72
CA THR A 44 11.55 2.68 -17.94
C THR A 44 12.64 2.53 -16.88
N GLY A 45 13.09 1.30 -16.61
CA GLY A 45 14.00 1.02 -15.50
C GLY A 45 13.34 1.10 -14.12
N LEU A 46 12.01 1.19 -14.07
CA LEU A 46 11.22 1.27 -12.83
C LEU A 46 10.44 -0.02 -12.60
N MET A 47 10.03 -0.24 -11.34
CA MET A 47 9.17 -1.35 -10.95
C MET A 47 8.20 -0.95 -9.82
N PHE A 48 7.07 -1.65 -9.74
CA PHE A 48 6.22 -1.65 -8.56
C PHE A 48 6.79 -2.65 -7.57
N ALA A 49 7.28 -2.15 -6.44
CA ALA A 49 8.20 -2.86 -5.56
C ALA A 49 7.56 -3.86 -4.56
N PRO A 50 6.33 -3.69 -4.06
CA PRO A 50 5.74 -4.71 -3.19
C PRO A 50 5.74 -6.07 -3.87
N ASP A 51 6.49 -7.00 -3.30
CA ASP A 51 6.59 -8.35 -3.82
C ASP A 51 5.64 -9.33 -3.10
N VAL A 52 5.20 -10.33 -3.82
CA VAL A 52 4.35 -11.39 -3.25
C VAL A 52 4.73 -12.72 -3.88
N ALA A 53 4.63 -13.82 -3.12
CA ALA A 53 4.95 -15.14 -3.65
C ALA A 53 4.16 -15.53 -4.91
N PRO A 54 2.84 -15.22 -5.04
CA PRO A 54 2.07 -15.49 -6.24
C PRO A 54 2.09 -14.32 -7.25
N SER A 55 3.23 -13.64 -7.47
CA SER A 55 3.35 -12.44 -8.31
C SER A 55 2.77 -12.60 -9.72
N ASN A 56 2.83 -13.81 -10.26
CA ASN A 56 2.28 -14.16 -11.57
C ASN A 56 0.74 -14.26 -11.62
N ARG A 57 0.05 -14.04 -10.50
CA ARG A 57 -1.42 -14.10 -10.37
C ARG A 57 -2.00 -13.01 -9.49
N ALA A 58 -1.18 -12.40 -8.63
CA ALA A 58 -1.61 -11.33 -7.76
C ALA A 58 -1.89 -10.09 -8.60
N ASN A 59 -3.15 -9.67 -8.64
CA ASN A 59 -3.50 -8.40 -9.26
C ASN A 59 -3.35 -7.24 -8.26
N VAL A 60 -3.10 -6.05 -8.79
CA VAL A 60 -2.85 -4.85 -7.97
C VAL A 60 -4.03 -4.54 -7.04
N GLY A 61 -5.27 -4.71 -7.49
CA GLY A 61 -6.46 -4.50 -6.64
C GLY A 61 -6.53 -5.47 -5.47
N GLY A 62 -6.16 -6.73 -5.67
CA GLY A 62 -6.04 -7.72 -4.60
C GLY A 62 -4.91 -7.40 -3.63
N MET A 63 -3.76 -6.92 -4.16
CA MET A 63 -2.65 -6.47 -3.33
C MET A 63 -3.02 -5.26 -2.47
N ILE A 64 -3.79 -4.31 -3.03
CA ILE A 64 -4.35 -3.17 -2.29
C ILE A 64 -5.31 -3.66 -1.20
N GLY A 65 -6.28 -4.51 -1.55
CA GLY A 65 -7.24 -5.04 -0.58
C GLY A 65 -6.60 -5.78 0.59
N ASN A 66 -5.56 -6.54 0.34
CA ASN A 66 -4.84 -7.33 1.34
C ASN A 66 -3.70 -6.56 2.06
N ASN A 67 -3.31 -5.37 1.59
CA ASN A 67 -2.07 -4.69 1.99
C ASN A 67 -0.87 -5.63 1.84
N SER A 68 -0.72 -6.21 0.67
CA SER A 68 0.25 -7.28 0.40
C SER A 68 1.69 -6.84 0.63
N CYS A 69 2.48 -7.78 1.12
CA CYS A 69 3.92 -7.64 1.36
C CYS A 69 4.62 -8.97 1.12
N GLY A 70 5.93 -8.94 0.94
CA GLY A 70 6.73 -10.11 0.70
C GLY A 70 8.12 -10.05 1.34
N ALA A 71 9.06 -10.86 0.84
CA ALA A 71 10.40 -10.95 1.41
C ALA A 71 11.16 -9.62 1.32
N HIS A 72 11.02 -8.91 0.20
CA HIS A 72 11.70 -7.62 -0.03
C HIS A 72 11.02 -6.43 0.68
N SER A 73 9.90 -6.64 1.38
CA SER A 73 9.25 -5.58 2.17
C SER A 73 10.10 -5.04 3.32
N VAL A 74 11.16 -5.74 3.68
CA VAL A 74 12.20 -5.22 4.59
C VAL A 74 12.86 -3.96 4.01
N ILE A 75 12.97 -3.87 2.67
CA ILE A 75 13.58 -2.73 1.97
C ILE A 75 12.50 -1.82 1.42
N TYR A 76 11.50 -2.39 0.74
CA TYR A 76 10.53 -1.64 -0.05
C TYR A 76 9.21 -1.34 0.65
N GLY A 77 9.00 -1.88 1.87
CA GLY A 77 7.71 -1.70 2.56
C GLY A 77 6.59 -2.59 2.02
N LYS A 78 5.36 -2.19 2.28
CA LYS A 78 4.12 -2.89 1.93
C LYS A 78 3.39 -2.14 0.82
N THR A 79 2.29 -2.69 0.34
CA THR A 79 1.44 -2.04 -0.68
C THR A 79 0.94 -0.66 -0.22
N ILE A 80 0.60 -0.48 1.05
CA ILE A 80 0.16 0.80 1.63
C ILE A 80 1.19 1.93 1.47
N ASP A 81 2.47 1.58 1.46
CA ASP A 81 3.58 2.54 1.35
C ASP A 81 3.75 3.04 -0.09
N HIS A 82 3.15 2.34 -1.06
CA HIS A 82 3.24 2.64 -2.49
C HIS A 82 1.95 3.12 -3.14
N VAL A 83 0.83 3.16 -2.43
CA VAL A 83 -0.43 3.69 -2.97
C VAL A 83 -0.49 5.19 -2.74
N LEU A 84 -0.49 5.97 -3.83
CA LEU A 84 -0.53 7.44 -3.82
C LEU A 84 -1.94 8.00 -3.97
N GLU A 85 -2.79 7.32 -4.74
CA GLU A 85 -4.16 7.75 -5.03
C GLU A 85 -5.01 6.55 -5.44
N LEU A 86 -6.27 6.53 -5.06
CA LEU A 86 -7.24 5.53 -5.49
C LEU A 86 -8.48 6.22 -6.07
N LYS A 87 -8.91 5.83 -7.28
CA LYS A 87 -10.27 6.07 -7.72
C LYS A 87 -11.16 4.93 -7.24
N VAL A 88 -12.22 5.28 -6.55
CA VAL A 88 -13.07 4.31 -5.86
C VAL A 88 -14.54 4.52 -6.13
N VAL A 89 -15.31 3.44 -5.95
CA VAL A 89 -16.77 3.46 -5.89
C VAL A 89 -17.19 3.16 -4.47
N LEU A 90 -17.97 4.06 -3.87
CA LEU A 90 -18.53 3.93 -2.54
C LEU A 90 -19.80 3.04 -2.54
N SER A 91 -20.31 2.71 -1.35
CA SER A 91 -21.42 1.77 -1.19
C SER A 91 -22.75 2.27 -1.79
N ASP A 92 -22.91 3.58 -1.99
CA ASP A 92 -24.08 4.19 -2.63
C ASP A 92 -23.90 4.38 -4.16
N GLY A 93 -22.76 3.95 -4.71
CA GLY A 93 -22.39 4.13 -6.12
C GLY A 93 -21.69 5.44 -6.44
N THR A 94 -21.46 6.31 -5.46
CA THR A 94 -20.68 7.55 -5.65
C THR A 94 -19.25 7.19 -6.06
N GLN A 95 -18.76 7.83 -7.12
CA GLN A 95 -17.37 7.72 -7.55
C GLN A 95 -16.58 8.90 -7.01
N THR A 96 -15.45 8.62 -6.38
CA THR A 96 -14.55 9.65 -5.85
C THR A 96 -13.10 9.22 -5.91
N THR A 97 -12.22 10.15 -5.57
CA THR A 97 -10.77 9.91 -5.51
C THR A 97 -10.30 10.10 -4.07
N PHE A 98 -9.62 9.08 -3.54
CA PHE A 98 -8.90 9.13 -2.28
C PHE A 98 -7.43 9.42 -2.55
N GLY A 99 -6.83 10.21 -1.68
CA GLY A 99 -5.42 10.60 -1.70
C GLY A 99 -5.11 11.48 -0.49
N PRO A 100 -3.84 11.86 -0.31
CA PRO A 100 -3.46 12.77 0.77
C PRO A 100 -4.17 14.11 0.58
N THR A 101 -4.82 14.58 1.65
CA THR A 101 -5.51 15.87 1.69
C THR A 101 -4.79 16.82 2.63
N HIS A 102 -4.51 18.04 2.16
CA HIS A 102 -3.98 19.12 2.98
C HIS A 102 -5.14 19.91 3.62
N ASP A 103 -4.85 20.76 4.60
CA ASP A 103 -5.86 21.40 5.46
C ASP A 103 -7.06 22.01 4.72
N GLY A 104 -6.84 22.74 3.65
CA GLY A 104 -7.93 23.35 2.85
C GLY A 104 -8.80 22.32 2.14
N GLU A 105 -8.17 21.33 1.51
CA GLU A 105 -8.85 20.24 0.81
C GLU A 105 -9.60 19.32 1.77
N TYR A 106 -9.03 19.07 2.95
CA TYR A 106 -9.72 18.28 3.99
C TYR A 106 -11.03 18.94 4.41
N ALA A 107 -11.02 20.26 4.63
CA ALA A 107 -12.24 20.99 4.97
C ALA A 107 -13.32 20.88 3.88
N ASP A 108 -12.93 20.97 2.61
CA ASP A 108 -13.84 20.79 1.48
C ASP A 108 -14.42 19.37 1.43
N LYS A 109 -13.59 18.34 1.66
CA LYS A 109 -14.00 16.95 1.72
C LYS A 109 -14.98 16.67 2.86
N VAL A 110 -14.70 17.16 4.06
CA VAL A 110 -15.58 17.05 5.24
C VAL A 110 -16.94 17.70 4.99
N ASN A 111 -16.98 18.81 4.26
CA ASN A 111 -18.22 19.55 3.94
C ASN A 111 -18.91 19.03 2.67
N ALA A 112 -18.33 18.06 1.97
CA ALA A 112 -18.96 17.46 0.79
C ALA A 112 -20.31 16.83 1.15
N ALA A 113 -21.29 17.01 0.27
CA ALA A 113 -22.61 16.40 0.46
C ALA A 113 -22.55 14.88 0.24
N GLY A 114 -23.38 14.13 0.95
CA GLY A 114 -23.51 12.69 0.77
C GLY A 114 -22.57 11.86 1.63
N ILE A 115 -22.35 10.62 1.21
CA ILE A 115 -21.61 9.63 1.99
C ILE A 115 -20.10 9.96 2.07
N GLU A 116 -19.56 10.64 1.07
CA GLU A 116 -18.13 10.98 1.05
C GLU A 116 -17.77 11.87 2.25
N GLY A 117 -18.49 12.98 2.46
CA GLY A 117 -18.25 13.86 3.60
C GLY A 117 -18.42 13.16 4.94
N GLN A 118 -19.43 12.29 5.06
CA GLN A 118 -19.63 11.48 6.25
C GLN A 118 -18.45 10.54 6.53
N ILE A 119 -17.85 9.94 5.52
CA ILE A 119 -16.68 9.06 5.69
C ILE A 119 -15.50 9.85 6.26
N TYR A 120 -15.18 11.02 5.69
CA TYR A 120 -14.10 11.87 6.20
C TYR A 120 -14.33 12.29 7.66
N GLN A 121 -15.56 12.68 8.01
CA GLN A 121 -15.94 13.03 9.38
C GLN A 121 -15.80 11.85 10.33
N GLU A 122 -16.37 10.69 9.98
CA GLU A 122 -16.40 9.52 10.86
C GLU A 122 -15.03 8.89 11.06
N VAL A 123 -14.20 8.78 10.02
CA VAL A 123 -12.83 8.25 10.17
C VAL A 123 -12.00 9.14 11.09
N ARG A 124 -12.09 10.48 10.95
CA ARG A 124 -11.43 11.41 11.85
C ARG A 124 -11.95 11.27 13.27
N ARG A 125 -13.28 11.26 13.46
CA ARG A 125 -13.90 11.11 14.78
C ARG A 125 -13.44 9.82 15.47
N ILE A 126 -13.47 8.68 14.75
CA ILE A 126 -13.05 7.39 15.31
C ILE A 126 -11.57 7.43 15.71
N ALA A 127 -10.70 7.99 14.87
CA ALA A 127 -9.28 8.09 15.17
C ALA A 127 -9.01 8.98 16.41
N ASP A 128 -9.67 10.15 16.49
CA ASP A 128 -9.47 11.10 17.58
C ASP A 128 -10.04 10.58 18.91
N GLU A 129 -11.22 9.97 18.89
CA GLU A 129 -11.84 9.40 20.10
C GLU A 129 -11.10 8.18 20.66
N ASN A 130 -10.34 7.47 19.82
CA ASN A 130 -9.64 6.24 20.22
C ASN A 130 -8.12 6.38 20.14
N ARG A 131 -7.59 7.59 20.08
CA ARG A 131 -6.15 7.85 19.91
C ARG A 131 -5.28 7.05 20.86
N ASP A 132 -5.55 7.13 22.15
CA ASP A 132 -4.76 6.47 23.21
C ASP A 132 -4.77 4.93 23.04
N GLU A 133 -5.94 4.36 22.69
CA GLU A 133 -6.10 2.93 22.44
C GLU A 133 -5.33 2.49 21.18
N ILE A 134 -5.37 3.31 20.13
CA ILE A 134 -4.65 3.04 18.87
C ILE A 134 -3.15 3.05 19.14
N GLU A 135 -2.63 4.10 19.76
CA GLU A 135 -1.20 4.24 20.07
C GLU A 135 -0.69 3.13 20.99
N GLN A 136 -1.52 2.68 21.94
CA GLN A 136 -1.14 1.63 22.90
C GLN A 136 -1.22 0.22 22.31
N ARG A 137 -2.20 -0.06 21.44
CA ARG A 137 -2.52 -1.44 21.03
C ARG A 137 -2.07 -1.82 19.63
N PHE A 138 -1.89 -0.86 18.74
CA PHE A 138 -1.37 -1.18 17.42
C PHE A 138 0.08 -1.61 17.52
N PRO A 139 0.43 -2.85 17.11
CA PRO A 139 1.79 -3.34 17.26
C PRO A 139 2.72 -2.62 16.27
N ASN A 140 3.83 -2.11 16.77
CA ASN A 140 4.88 -1.53 15.93
C ASN A 140 5.74 -2.65 15.33
N ILE A 141 5.20 -3.33 14.32
CA ILE A 141 5.86 -4.37 13.55
C ILE A 141 5.76 -4.09 12.05
N LEU A 142 6.80 -4.42 11.32
CA LEU A 142 6.90 -4.15 9.87
C LEU A 142 5.71 -4.70 9.07
N ARG A 143 5.30 -5.93 9.33
CA ARG A 143 4.27 -6.63 8.55
C ARG A 143 2.93 -6.72 9.27
N ARG A 144 2.42 -5.61 9.75
CA ARG A 144 1.05 -5.56 10.23
C ARG A 144 0.09 -5.36 9.04
N VAL A 145 -0.73 -6.36 8.76
CA VAL A 145 -1.67 -6.39 7.63
C VAL A 145 -3.08 -6.81 8.04
N GLY A 146 -3.36 -6.98 9.34
CA GLY A 146 -4.67 -7.37 9.85
C GLY A 146 -5.46 -6.18 10.36
N GLY A 147 -6.74 -6.08 9.97
CA GLY A 147 -7.64 -5.00 10.35
C GLY A 147 -7.41 -3.69 9.57
N TYR A 148 -8.20 -2.67 9.90
CA TYR A 148 -8.07 -1.35 9.29
C TYR A 148 -6.90 -0.57 9.89
N ASN A 149 -6.24 0.28 9.10
CA ASN A 149 -5.05 1.01 9.48
C ASN A 149 -5.41 2.34 10.18
N LEU A 150 -6.09 2.28 11.33
CA LEU A 150 -6.47 3.46 12.10
C LEU A 150 -5.28 4.24 12.65
N ASP A 151 -4.15 3.58 12.86
CA ASP A 151 -2.88 4.17 13.29
C ASP A 151 -2.33 5.20 12.28
N GLU A 152 -2.65 5.09 11.01
CA GLU A 152 -2.28 6.07 9.98
C GLU A 152 -2.97 7.43 10.16
N PHE A 153 -4.04 7.51 10.98
CA PHE A 153 -4.84 8.71 11.20
C PHE A 153 -4.58 9.43 12.52
N VAL A 154 -3.72 8.86 13.37
CA VAL A 154 -3.29 9.47 14.65
C VAL A 154 -1.89 10.09 14.55
N ASN A 155 -1.14 9.80 13.48
CA ASN A 155 0.18 10.35 13.20
C ASN A 155 0.09 11.77 12.63
N GLU A 156 1.20 12.52 12.69
CA GLU A 156 1.35 13.79 11.98
C GLU A 156 1.45 13.51 10.47
N GLY A 157 0.67 14.23 9.68
CA GLY A 157 0.69 14.08 8.22
C GLY A 157 -0.65 14.44 7.57
N PRO A 158 -0.75 14.40 6.24
CA PRO A 158 -2.00 14.64 5.53
C PRO A 158 -3.00 13.52 5.83
N PHE A 159 -4.28 13.89 5.92
CA PHE A 159 -5.35 12.91 6.06
C PHE A 159 -5.54 12.18 4.72
N ASP A 160 -5.34 10.86 4.71
CA ASP A 160 -5.34 10.06 3.49
C ASP A 160 -6.20 8.81 3.60
N LEU A 161 -7.38 8.84 2.97
CA LEU A 161 -8.29 7.68 2.94
C LEU A 161 -7.77 6.49 2.12
N CYS A 162 -6.72 6.65 1.31
CA CYS A 162 -6.03 5.48 0.71
C CYS A 162 -5.54 4.53 1.79
N LYS A 163 -5.02 5.07 2.90
CA LYS A 163 -4.51 4.30 4.04
C LYS A 163 -5.61 3.45 4.71
N MET A 164 -6.86 3.93 4.71
CA MET A 164 -8.02 3.16 5.19
C MET A 164 -8.46 2.09 4.19
N ALA A 165 -8.44 2.42 2.90
CA ALA A 165 -8.87 1.51 1.83
C ALA A 165 -7.90 0.35 1.61
N VAL A 166 -6.58 0.61 1.73
CA VAL A 166 -5.56 -0.44 1.66
C VAL A 166 -5.65 -1.33 2.90
N GLY A 167 -5.74 -2.64 2.69
CA GLY A 167 -5.92 -3.63 3.76
C GLY A 167 -7.38 -3.82 4.20
N SER A 168 -8.35 -3.19 3.52
CA SER A 168 -9.77 -3.33 3.86
C SER A 168 -10.44 -4.60 3.31
N GLU A 169 -9.71 -5.43 2.57
CA GLU A 169 -10.20 -6.68 1.98
C GLU A 169 -11.50 -6.50 1.14
N GLY A 170 -11.64 -5.33 0.50
CA GLY A 170 -12.83 -5.00 -0.30
C GLY A 170 -14.10 -4.75 0.51
N THR A 171 -13.99 -4.50 1.82
CA THR A 171 -15.16 -4.26 2.69
C THR A 171 -15.63 -2.82 2.69
N LEU A 172 -14.79 -1.87 2.28
CA LEU A 172 -15.07 -0.44 2.34
C LEU A 172 -15.40 0.18 0.99
N VAL A 173 -14.63 -0.15 -0.05
CA VAL A 173 -14.74 0.48 -1.37
C VAL A 173 -14.45 -0.50 -2.49
N GLY A 174 -14.98 -0.21 -3.69
CA GLY A 174 -14.54 -0.84 -4.94
C GLY A 174 -13.47 0.04 -5.61
N VAL A 175 -12.24 -0.48 -5.79
CA VAL A 175 -11.16 0.24 -6.48
C VAL A 175 -11.32 0.10 -7.97
N THR A 176 -11.29 1.22 -8.71
CA THR A 176 -11.36 1.25 -10.19
C THR A 176 -10.04 1.62 -10.85
N GLU A 177 -9.25 2.47 -10.21
CA GLU A 177 -7.88 2.81 -10.61
C GLU A 177 -7.02 3.06 -9.38
N ALA A 178 -5.73 2.81 -9.49
CA ALA A 178 -4.73 3.15 -8.50
C ALA A 178 -3.57 3.91 -9.12
N LYS A 179 -3.13 5.00 -8.48
CA LYS A 179 -1.85 5.63 -8.73
C LYS A 179 -0.87 5.04 -7.72
N VAL A 180 0.18 4.40 -8.23
CA VAL A 180 1.16 3.69 -7.41
C VAL A 180 2.55 4.27 -7.60
N ASN A 181 3.31 4.36 -6.52
CA ASN A 181 4.71 4.73 -6.54
C ASN A 181 5.55 3.62 -7.14
N LEU A 182 6.54 4.00 -7.92
CA LEU A 182 7.51 3.11 -8.54
C LEU A 182 8.89 3.36 -7.95
N VAL A 183 9.73 2.34 -7.94
CA VAL A 183 11.13 2.45 -7.53
C VAL A 183 12.06 2.02 -8.68
N PRO A 184 13.31 2.50 -8.71
CA PRO A 184 14.30 2.02 -9.67
C PRO A 184 14.54 0.52 -9.52
N VAL A 185 14.66 -0.19 -10.64
CA VAL A 185 15.07 -1.60 -10.63
C VAL A 185 16.52 -1.68 -10.16
N PRO A 186 16.87 -2.54 -9.19
CA PRO A 186 18.25 -2.74 -8.78
C PRO A 186 19.16 -3.10 -9.96
N THR A 187 20.27 -2.39 -10.09
CA THR A 187 21.23 -2.62 -11.17
C THR A 187 22.04 -3.91 -10.97
N MET A 188 22.23 -4.32 -9.73
CA MET A 188 22.92 -5.54 -9.36
C MET A 188 22.23 -6.20 -8.18
N THR A 189 22.18 -7.52 -8.18
CA THR A 189 21.69 -8.34 -7.07
C THR A 189 22.73 -9.40 -6.72
N GLY A 190 22.88 -9.69 -5.43
CA GLY A 190 23.73 -10.75 -4.92
C GLY A 190 22.93 -11.70 -4.04
N LEU A 191 23.40 -12.93 -3.90
CA LEU A 191 22.85 -13.91 -2.97
C LEU A 191 24.00 -14.46 -2.13
N ASP A 192 23.90 -14.23 -0.81
CA ASP A 192 24.78 -14.85 0.16
C ASP A 192 24.04 -15.95 0.93
N VAL A 193 24.69 -17.10 1.07
CA VAL A 193 24.17 -18.22 1.89
C VAL A 193 25.11 -18.43 3.07
N VAL A 194 24.62 -18.09 4.24
CA VAL A 194 25.39 -18.20 5.50
C VAL A 194 24.88 -19.39 6.31
N HIS A 195 25.81 -20.25 6.73
CA HIS A 195 25.53 -21.40 7.56
C HIS A 195 25.88 -21.12 9.03
N PHE A 196 24.99 -21.48 9.93
CA PHE A 196 25.15 -21.33 11.36
C PHE A 196 25.14 -22.68 12.05
N SER A 197 25.78 -22.76 13.23
CA SER A 197 25.84 -24.01 14.02
C SER A 197 24.51 -24.27 14.74
N ASP A 198 23.75 -23.24 15.08
CA ASP A 198 22.45 -23.35 15.71
C ASP A 198 21.49 -22.21 15.29
N LEU A 199 20.21 -22.37 15.66
CA LEU A 199 19.15 -21.43 15.30
C LEU A 199 19.30 -20.06 16.00
N ILE A 200 19.78 -20.04 17.23
CA ILE A 200 19.88 -18.78 18.01
C ILE A 200 20.94 -17.88 17.39
N GLU A 201 22.09 -18.44 17.03
CA GLU A 201 23.16 -17.73 16.33
C GLU A 201 22.65 -17.12 15.00
N ALA A 202 21.87 -17.88 14.23
CA ALA A 202 21.24 -17.40 12.99
C ALA A 202 20.27 -16.22 13.25
N MET A 203 19.47 -16.29 14.31
CA MET A 203 18.52 -15.22 14.68
C MET A 203 19.26 -13.95 15.14
N GLU A 204 20.30 -14.08 15.96
CA GLU A 204 21.13 -12.97 16.42
C GLU A 204 21.81 -12.27 15.23
N ALA A 205 22.42 -13.04 14.33
CA ALA A 205 23.01 -12.51 13.10
C ALA A 205 22.00 -11.78 12.22
N THR A 206 20.78 -12.31 12.10
CA THR A 206 19.70 -11.66 11.34
C THR A 206 19.34 -10.30 11.93
N ILE A 207 19.26 -10.18 13.26
CA ILE A 207 18.99 -8.92 13.95
C ILE A 207 20.11 -7.89 13.66
N GLU A 208 21.37 -8.29 13.70
CA GLU A 208 22.49 -7.40 13.40
C GLU A 208 22.53 -6.97 11.94
N ILE A 209 22.23 -7.87 10.99
CA ILE A 209 22.14 -7.55 9.57
C ILE A 209 21.02 -6.51 9.33
N LEU A 210 19.84 -6.70 9.94
CA LEU A 210 18.73 -5.77 9.80
C LEU A 210 19.05 -4.37 10.34
N LYS A 211 19.77 -4.26 11.46
CA LYS A 211 20.23 -2.98 11.98
C LYS A 211 21.20 -2.27 11.02
N THR A 212 22.06 -3.02 10.35
CA THR A 212 23.02 -2.49 9.38
C THR A 212 22.31 -2.07 8.08
N ALA A 213 21.33 -2.85 7.62
CA ALA A 213 20.57 -2.55 6.41
C ALA A 213 19.69 -1.29 6.55
N TRP A 214 19.35 -0.88 7.77
CA TRP A 214 18.58 0.33 8.07
C TRP A 214 19.41 1.51 8.55
N SER A 215 20.74 1.47 8.36
CA SER A 215 21.53 2.68 8.48
C SER A 215 21.14 3.65 7.34
N GLU A 216 21.15 4.96 7.62
CA GLU A 216 20.69 6.03 6.71
C GLU A 216 21.32 5.98 5.30
N ASP A 217 22.46 5.34 5.16
CA ASP A 217 23.20 5.19 3.90
C ASP A 217 22.58 4.15 2.91
N LEU A 218 21.60 3.35 3.34
CA LEU A 218 20.95 2.31 2.54
C LEU A 218 19.46 2.55 2.31
N SER A 219 18.89 3.65 2.83
CA SER A 219 17.50 3.99 2.60
C SER A 219 17.29 4.33 1.11
N VAL A 220 16.54 3.51 0.41
CA VAL A 220 16.13 3.73 -1.00
C VAL A 220 15.19 4.94 -1.14
N ALA A 221 14.81 5.57 -0.02
CA ALA A 221 13.92 6.71 0.02
C ALA A 221 14.57 8.04 -0.43
N ASP A 222 15.91 8.09 -0.53
CA ASP A 222 16.66 9.32 -0.86
C ASP A 222 17.46 9.21 -2.18
N GLN A 223 17.15 8.24 -3.07
CA GLN A 223 17.81 8.14 -4.39
C GLN A 223 16.85 8.41 -5.54
#